data_439ecae8d009b4bfef7e81c319396673
#
_entry.id   439ecae8d009b4bfef7e81c319396673
#
_cell.length_a   1.000
_cell.length_b   1.000
_cell.length_c   1.000
_cell.angle_alpha   90.00
_cell.angle_beta   90.00
_cell.angle_gamma   90.00
#
_symmetry.space_group_name_H-M   'P 1'
#
loop_
_entity.id
_entity.type
_entity.pdbx_description
1 polymer ?
#
loop_
_entity_poly.entity_id
_entity_poly.type
_entity_poly.pdbx_seq_one_letter_code
_entity_poly.pdbx_strand_id
1 'polypeptide(L)'
;GDNIPLFLSGHLHVQHFMRNNDIGIYEVVTSSLSTPPCQYGVLDYMEDETFYYYTRKVNMEKWARKNKSTDENLLNFDTYSPPVLKQIFYNQAYDAMKNSAEEETGSIFVKLTESEKQQMAKVYGDLNAACYGGRAYEVVKEAVKQPGYAMWKEYCYPSILYEYLEYIIEDAVQDYNVLSME
;
A
#
# COMPACT_ATOMS: atom_id res chain seq x y z
N GLY A 1 -29.13 22.11 -3.69
CA GLY A 1 -27.87 21.67 -4.23
C GLY A 1 -27.84 20.17 -4.24
N ASP A 2 -27.51 19.62 -5.39
CA ASP A 2 -27.51 18.18 -5.57
C ASP A 2 -26.40 17.60 -4.70
N ASN A 3 -26.74 16.71 -3.78
CA ASN A 3 -25.78 16.04 -2.94
C ASN A 3 -24.95 15.07 -3.81
N ILE A 4 -23.65 15.25 -3.85
CA ILE A 4 -22.74 14.26 -4.41
C ILE A 4 -22.28 13.40 -3.23
N PRO A 5 -22.80 12.19 -3.05
CA PRO A 5 -22.47 11.37 -1.88
C PRO A 5 -21.10 10.70 -1.99
N LEU A 6 -20.54 10.63 -3.18
CA LEU A 6 -19.35 9.85 -3.48
C LEU A 6 -18.40 10.60 -4.44
N PHE A 7 -17.12 10.58 -4.12
CA PHE A 7 -16.02 11.02 -4.96
C PHE A 7 -15.10 9.84 -5.25
N LEU A 8 -14.81 9.59 -6.53
CA LEU A 8 -13.86 8.57 -6.96
C LEU A 8 -12.57 9.24 -7.41
N SER A 9 -11.46 8.81 -6.85
CA SER A 9 -10.13 9.34 -7.17
C SER A 9 -9.13 8.21 -7.42
N GLY A 10 -7.91 8.56 -7.80
CA GLY A 10 -6.84 7.61 -8.12
C GLY A 10 -5.48 8.29 -8.07
N HIS A 11 -4.57 7.94 -8.99
CA HIS A 11 -3.21 8.48 -9.14
C HIS A 11 -2.17 7.94 -8.17
N LEU A 12 -2.48 7.82 -6.89
CA LEU A 12 -1.53 7.32 -5.87
C LEU A 12 -1.36 5.79 -5.90
N HIS A 13 -2.21 5.07 -6.65
CA HIS A 13 -2.23 3.62 -6.74
C HIS A 13 -2.49 2.89 -5.40
N VAL A 14 -2.94 3.62 -4.40
CA VAL A 14 -3.32 3.09 -3.08
C VAL A 14 -4.80 2.75 -3.08
N GLN A 15 -5.18 1.66 -2.44
CA GLN A 15 -6.59 1.34 -2.19
C GLN A 15 -6.99 1.87 -0.82
N HIS A 16 -7.88 2.86 -0.83
CA HIS A 16 -8.32 3.51 0.39
C HIS A 16 -9.71 4.10 0.22
N PHE A 17 -10.42 4.31 1.32
CA PHE A 17 -11.60 5.17 1.36
C PHE A 17 -11.67 5.93 2.67
N MET A 18 -12.29 7.09 2.63
CA MET A 18 -12.57 7.93 3.78
C MET A 18 -13.93 8.59 3.67
N ARG A 19 -14.48 9.00 4.80
CA ARG A 19 -15.69 9.82 4.87
C ARG A 19 -15.34 11.18 5.44
N ASN A 20 -15.68 12.24 4.73
CA ASN A 20 -15.68 13.56 5.29
C ASN A 20 -17.00 13.76 6.06
N ASN A 21 -16.91 13.73 7.39
CA ASN A 21 -18.09 13.79 8.26
C ASN A 21 -18.78 15.17 8.27
N ASP A 22 -18.07 16.25 7.93
CA ASP A 22 -18.61 17.62 7.93
C ASP A 22 -19.58 17.84 6.77
N ILE A 23 -19.31 17.21 5.63
CA ILE A 23 -20.11 17.37 4.40
C ILE A 23 -20.79 16.07 3.96
N GLY A 24 -20.54 14.96 4.66
CA GLY A 24 -21.19 13.66 4.39
C GLY A 24 -20.73 12.97 3.10
N ILE A 25 -19.61 13.35 2.52
CA ILE A 25 -19.10 12.80 1.26
C ILE A 25 -18.10 11.67 1.53
N TYR A 26 -18.26 10.55 0.83
CA TYR A 26 -17.26 9.50 0.76
C TYR A 26 -16.27 9.79 -0.36
N GLU A 27 -14.98 9.58 -0.11
CA GLU A 27 -13.96 9.50 -1.13
C GLU A 27 -13.43 8.06 -1.18
N VAL A 28 -13.39 7.49 -2.38
CA VAL A 28 -12.77 6.20 -2.65
C VAL A 28 -11.59 6.40 -3.59
N VAL A 29 -10.40 6.11 -3.10
CA VAL A 29 -9.15 6.10 -3.88
C VAL A 29 -8.93 4.68 -4.37
N THR A 30 -8.88 4.50 -5.70
CA THR A 30 -8.70 3.17 -6.28
C THR A 30 -7.24 2.87 -6.55
N SER A 31 -6.84 1.63 -6.26
CA SER A 31 -5.53 1.11 -6.63
C SER A 31 -5.37 0.96 -8.14
N SER A 32 -4.20 0.52 -8.58
CA SER A 32 -3.85 0.42 -10.01
C SER A 32 -3.99 -1.00 -10.54
N LEU A 33 -4.37 -1.10 -11.82
CA LEU A 33 -4.34 -2.36 -12.57
C LEU A 33 -2.90 -2.84 -12.85
N SER A 34 -1.93 -1.93 -12.86
CA SER A 34 -0.52 -2.22 -13.18
C SER A 34 0.36 -2.43 -11.96
N THR A 35 -0.18 -2.19 -10.77
CA THR A 35 0.54 -2.36 -9.50
C THR A 35 -0.11 -3.49 -8.70
N PRO A 36 0.64 -4.48 -8.21
CA PRO A 36 0.06 -5.50 -7.36
C PRO A 36 -0.73 -4.91 -6.17
N PRO A 37 -1.90 -5.45 -5.86
CA PRO A 37 -2.50 -6.71 -6.32
C PRO A 37 -3.25 -6.65 -7.65
N CYS A 38 -3.04 -5.64 -8.49
CA CYS A 38 -3.66 -5.49 -9.82
C CYS A 38 -5.18 -5.58 -9.76
N GLN A 39 -5.77 -4.70 -8.96
CA GLN A 39 -7.19 -4.70 -8.67
C GLN A 39 -7.89 -3.45 -9.22
N TYR A 40 -9.21 -3.54 -9.32
CA TYR A 40 -10.10 -2.45 -9.71
C TYR A 40 -11.31 -2.40 -8.80
N GLY A 41 -11.87 -1.21 -8.62
CA GLY A 41 -13.09 -1.01 -7.88
C GLY A 41 -14.32 -1.37 -8.69
N VAL A 42 -15.32 -1.94 -8.02
CA VAL A 42 -16.68 -2.13 -8.52
C VAL A 42 -17.61 -1.35 -7.60
N LEU A 43 -18.50 -0.57 -8.19
CA LEU A 43 -19.50 0.20 -7.47
C LEU A 43 -20.87 -0.28 -7.93
N ASP A 44 -21.62 -0.88 -7.02
CA ASP A 44 -23.01 -1.28 -7.24
C ASP A 44 -23.93 -0.25 -6.58
N TYR A 45 -24.92 0.25 -7.33
CA TYR A 45 -26.01 1.09 -6.81
C TYR A 45 -27.24 0.21 -6.58
N MET A 46 -27.72 0.20 -5.35
CA MET A 46 -28.80 -0.67 -4.90
C MET A 46 -30.16 0.01 -5.00
N GLU A 47 -31.25 -0.77 -5.02
CA GLU A 47 -32.63 -0.26 -5.13
C GLU A 47 -33.06 0.64 -3.95
N ASP A 48 -32.42 0.49 -2.79
CA ASP A 48 -32.61 1.29 -1.58
C ASP A 48 -31.78 2.58 -1.53
N GLU A 49 -31.22 2.98 -2.68
CA GLU A 49 -30.38 4.16 -2.86
C GLU A 49 -29.01 4.07 -2.14
N THR A 50 -28.61 2.90 -1.66
CA THR A 50 -27.28 2.67 -1.10
C THR A 50 -26.25 2.35 -2.19
N PHE A 51 -24.99 2.66 -1.91
CA PHE A 51 -23.84 2.26 -2.73
C PHE A 51 -23.07 1.17 -2.01
N TYR A 52 -22.70 0.14 -2.75
CA TYR A 52 -21.80 -0.89 -2.28
C TYR A 52 -20.55 -0.92 -3.16
N TYR A 53 -19.39 -0.65 -2.53
CA TYR A 53 -18.11 -0.66 -3.21
C TYR A 53 -17.30 -1.88 -2.78
N TYR A 54 -16.66 -2.53 -3.74
CA TYR A 54 -15.71 -3.60 -3.47
C TYR A 54 -14.64 -3.69 -4.56
N THR A 55 -13.48 -4.26 -4.21
CA THR A 55 -12.42 -4.49 -5.19
C THR A 55 -12.46 -5.89 -5.78
N ARG A 56 -11.98 -6.02 -7.01
CA ARG A 56 -11.70 -7.29 -7.68
C ARG A 56 -10.31 -7.28 -8.26
N LYS A 57 -9.61 -8.41 -8.18
CA LYS A 57 -8.33 -8.60 -8.85
C LYS A 57 -8.51 -8.97 -10.31
N VAL A 58 -7.60 -8.49 -11.16
CA VAL A 58 -7.47 -9.00 -12.52
C VAL A 58 -6.94 -10.44 -12.45
N ASN A 59 -7.67 -11.38 -13.03
CA ASN A 59 -7.24 -12.77 -13.05
C ASN A 59 -6.21 -13.00 -14.18
N MET A 60 -4.95 -12.63 -13.89
CA MET A 60 -3.85 -12.73 -14.85
C MET A 60 -3.53 -14.18 -15.21
N GLU A 61 -3.63 -15.12 -14.26
CA GLU A 61 -3.39 -16.53 -14.51
C GLU A 61 -4.40 -17.11 -15.50
N LYS A 62 -5.70 -16.77 -15.33
CA LYS A 62 -6.75 -17.18 -16.29
C LYS A 62 -6.50 -16.60 -17.68
N TRP A 63 -6.08 -15.33 -17.75
CA TRP A 63 -5.73 -14.68 -19.01
C TRP A 63 -4.54 -15.37 -19.68
N ALA A 64 -3.46 -15.64 -18.93
CA ALA A 64 -2.25 -16.30 -19.40
C ALA A 64 -2.56 -17.69 -19.99
N ARG A 65 -3.32 -18.52 -19.23
CA ARG A 65 -3.73 -19.85 -19.69
C ARG A 65 -4.59 -19.79 -20.97
N LYS A 66 -5.56 -18.85 -21.00
CA LYS A 66 -6.43 -18.66 -22.18
C LYS A 66 -5.63 -18.26 -23.44
N ASN A 67 -4.58 -17.44 -23.27
CA ASN A 67 -3.73 -16.98 -24.37
C ASN A 67 -2.50 -17.87 -24.60
N LYS A 68 -2.43 -19.06 -23.95
CA LYS A 68 -1.35 -20.04 -24.11
C LYS A 68 0.04 -19.43 -23.81
N SER A 69 0.12 -18.54 -22.81
CA SER A 69 1.38 -17.97 -22.36
C SER A 69 2.29 -19.07 -21.82
N THR A 70 3.58 -18.94 -22.08
CA THR A 70 4.65 -19.77 -21.50
C THR A 70 5.42 -19.07 -20.40
N ASP A 71 5.00 -17.86 -20.03
CA ASP A 71 5.60 -17.08 -18.97
C ASP A 71 5.13 -17.60 -17.60
N GLU A 72 6.04 -18.23 -16.87
CA GLU A 72 5.78 -18.82 -15.54
C GLU A 72 5.31 -17.78 -14.52
N ASN A 73 5.76 -16.53 -14.60
CA ASN A 73 5.32 -15.47 -13.70
C ASN A 73 3.85 -15.11 -13.92
N LEU A 74 3.41 -15.10 -15.18
CA LEU A 74 2.00 -14.85 -15.51
C LEU A 74 1.11 -16.04 -15.17
N LEU A 75 1.63 -17.29 -15.32
CA LEU A 75 0.92 -18.52 -14.99
C LEU A 75 0.73 -18.72 -13.48
N ASN A 76 1.58 -18.08 -12.65
CA ASN A 76 1.57 -18.13 -11.19
C ASN A 76 1.51 -16.71 -10.58
N PHE A 77 0.76 -15.82 -11.20
CA PHE A 77 0.80 -14.38 -10.93
C PHE A 77 0.41 -14.01 -9.50
N ASP A 78 -0.57 -14.69 -8.92
CA ASP A 78 -1.04 -14.43 -7.56
C ASP A 78 0.01 -14.74 -6.49
N THR A 79 0.94 -15.64 -6.78
CA THR A 79 2.09 -15.95 -5.93
C THR A 79 3.30 -15.07 -6.23
N TYR A 80 3.52 -14.77 -7.52
CA TYR A 80 4.65 -13.98 -7.99
C TYR A 80 4.56 -12.50 -7.64
N SER A 81 3.41 -11.88 -7.83
CA SER A 81 3.29 -10.42 -7.81
C SER A 81 3.44 -9.77 -6.41
N PRO A 82 2.93 -10.34 -5.28
CA PRO A 82 3.06 -9.70 -3.99
C PRO A 82 4.51 -9.53 -3.49
N PRO A 83 5.40 -10.53 -3.62
CA PRO A 83 6.82 -10.35 -3.30
C PRO A 83 7.51 -9.28 -4.15
N VAL A 84 7.13 -9.15 -5.43
CA VAL A 84 7.71 -8.13 -6.32
C VAL A 84 7.41 -6.72 -5.80
N LEU A 85 6.18 -6.43 -5.41
CA LEU A 85 5.83 -5.11 -4.88
C LEU A 85 6.59 -4.81 -3.57
N LYS A 86 6.65 -5.78 -2.66
CA LYS A 86 7.44 -5.65 -1.43
C LYS A 86 8.91 -5.35 -1.72
N GLN A 87 9.49 -6.04 -2.70
CA GLN A 87 10.88 -5.83 -3.09
C GLN A 87 11.11 -4.45 -3.72
N ILE A 88 10.16 -3.93 -4.49
CA ILE A 88 10.23 -2.58 -5.05
C ILE A 88 10.35 -1.55 -3.91
N PHE A 89 9.45 -1.58 -2.93
CA PHE A 89 9.49 -0.66 -1.80
C PHE A 89 10.70 -0.88 -0.88
N TYR A 90 11.09 -2.14 -0.68
CA TYR A 90 12.33 -2.46 0.02
C TYR A 90 13.53 -1.78 -0.64
N ASN A 91 13.72 -1.97 -1.95
CA ASN A 91 14.82 -1.38 -2.69
C ASN A 91 14.78 0.15 -2.61
N GLN A 92 13.60 0.73 -2.76
CA GLN A 92 13.39 2.18 -2.68
C GLN A 92 13.90 2.76 -1.34
N ALA A 93 13.51 2.13 -0.22
CA ALA A 93 13.95 2.56 1.11
C ALA A 93 15.45 2.28 1.34
N TYR A 94 15.92 1.10 0.95
CA TYR A 94 17.32 0.72 1.11
C TYR A 94 18.26 1.62 0.31
N ASP A 95 17.95 1.86 -0.97
CA ASP A 95 18.75 2.72 -1.84
C ASP A 95 18.72 4.18 -1.35
N ALA A 96 17.58 4.67 -0.87
CA ALA A 96 17.49 6.01 -0.29
C ALA A 96 18.40 6.17 0.94
N MET A 97 18.40 5.19 1.85
CA MET A 97 19.29 5.20 3.03
C MET A 97 20.78 5.10 2.63
N LYS A 98 21.09 4.28 1.63
CA LYS A 98 22.45 4.12 1.13
C LYS A 98 22.96 5.40 0.47
N ASN A 99 22.19 5.97 -0.46
CA ASN A 99 22.56 7.19 -1.17
C ASN A 99 22.71 8.39 -0.20
N SER A 100 21.77 8.54 0.75
CA SER A 100 21.87 9.59 1.78
C SER A 100 23.13 9.42 2.64
N ALA A 101 23.54 8.18 2.95
CA ALA A 101 24.77 7.93 3.67
C ALA A 101 26.05 8.30 2.86
N GLU A 102 26.01 8.18 1.54
CA GLU A 102 27.13 8.49 0.66
C GLU A 102 27.21 9.98 0.31
N GLU A 103 26.08 10.67 0.17
CA GLU A 103 25.98 12.02 -0.37
C GLU A 103 25.91 13.11 0.71
N GLU A 104 25.35 12.80 1.90
CA GLU A 104 25.10 13.78 2.95
C GLU A 104 26.10 13.69 4.09
N THR A 105 26.96 14.70 4.23
CA THR A 105 27.85 14.81 5.39
C THR A 105 27.05 14.98 6.67
N GLY A 106 27.06 13.96 7.53
CA GLY A 106 26.33 13.93 8.80
C GLY A 106 24.98 13.20 8.76
N SER A 107 24.66 12.54 7.65
CA SER A 107 23.49 11.67 7.59
C SER A 107 23.55 10.59 8.68
N ILE A 108 22.42 10.37 9.35
CA ILE A 108 22.30 9.31 10.36
C ILE A 108 22.54 7.92 9.77
N PHE A 109 22.22 7.73 8.51
CA PHE A 109 22.37 6.45 7.80
C PHE A 109 23.83 6.01 7.60
N VAL A 110 24.80 6.93 7.75
CA VAL A 110 26.23 6.59 7.78
C VAL A 110 26.58 5.66 8.95
N LYS A 111 25.87 5.84 10.09
CA LYS A 111 26.13 5.09 11.34
C LYS A 111 25.45 3.72 11.35
N LEU A 112 24.49 3.48 10.46
CA LEU A 112 23.77 2.23 10.39
C LEU A 112 24.56 1.16 9.65
N THR A 113 24.60 -0.04 10.21
CA THR A 113 25.13 -1.23 9.54
C THR A 113 24.22 -1.62 8.36
N GLU A 114 24.76 -2.41 7.45
CA GLU A 114 23.98 -2.96 6.32
C GLU A 114 22.79 -3.80 6.81
N SER A 115 22.96 -4.56 7.89
CA SER A 115 21.87 -5.36 8.48
C SER A 115 20.75 -4.49 9.03
N GLU A 116 21.06 -3.35 9.65
CA GLU A 116 20.07 -2.40 10.16
C GLU A 116 19.29 -1.73 9.01
N LYS A 117 19.98 -1.28 7.97
CA LYS A 117 19.33 -0.73 6.76
C LYS A 117 18.39 -1.75 6.11
N GLN A 118 18.81 -3.01 6.01
CA GLN A 118 17.99 -4.09 5.47
C GLN A 118 16.73 -4.36 6.32
N GLN A 119 16.85 -4.35 7.65
CA GLN A 119 15.71 -4.52 8.54
C GLN A 119 14.72 -3.34 8.43
N MET A 120 15.22 -2.12 8.36
CA MET A 120 14.40 -0.92 8.15
C MET A 120 13.69 -0.96 6.80
N ALA A 121 14.41 -1.29 5.72
CA ALA A 121 13.87 -1.41 4.37
C ALA A 121 12.80 -2.51 4.28
N LYS A 122 12.97 -3.62 5.01
CA LYS A 122 11.99 -4.71 5.04
C LYS A 122 10.65 -4.25 5.62
N VAL A 123 10.66 -3.55 6.74
CA VAL A 123 9.43 -3.02 7.37
C VAL A 123 8.75 -2.01 6.42
N TYR A 124 9.52 -1.14 5.79
CA TYR A 124 9.01 -0.20 4.81
C TYR A 124 8.34 -0.90 3.64
N GLY A 125 8.97 -1.95 3.11
CA GLY A 125 8.43 -2.75 2.02
C GLY A 125 7.14 -3.48 2.37
N ASP A 126 7.09 -4.10 3.55
CA ASP A 126 5.93 -4.85 4.02
C ASP A 126 4.70 -3.93 4.23
N LEU A 127 4.88 -2.79 4.90
CA LEU A 127 3.81 -1.82 5.17
C LEU A 127 3.28 -1.17 3.89
N ASN A 128 4.17 -0.70 3.03
CA ASN A 128 3.77 -0.04 1.79
C ASN A 128 3.04 -0.98 0.84
N ALA A 129 3.53 -2.20 0.63
CA ALA A 129 2.88 -3.16 -0.23
C ALA A 129 1.46 -3.51 0.26
N ALA A 130 1.27 -3.61 1.57
CA ALA A 130 -0.04 -3.86 2.16
C ALA A 130 -0.98 -2.64 2.06
N CYS A 131 -0.46 -1.43 2.23
CA CYS A 131 -1.19 -0.17 2.06
C CYS A 131 -1.71 -0.02 0.62
N TYR A 132 -0.88 -0.32 -0.38
CA TYR A 132 -1.29 -0.28 -1.79
C TYR A 132 -2.43 -1.24 -2.12
N GLY A 133 -2.49 -2.37 -1.40
CA GLY A 133 -3.58 -3.34 -1.51
C GLY A 133 -4.81 -3.03 -0.64
N GLY A 134 -4.80 -1.95 0.15
CA GLY A 134 -5.86 -1.63 1.11
C GLY A 134 -5.93 -2.59 2.30
N ARG A 135 -4.82 -3.25 2.65
CA ARG A 135 -4.75 -4.33 3.65
C ARG A 135 -3.66 -4.13 4.70
N ALA A 136 -3.26 -2.88 4.96
CA ALA A 136 -2.25 -2.59 5.98
C ALA A 136 -2.62 -3.16 7.36
N TYR A 137 -3.91 -3.23 7.70
CA TYR A 137 -4.42 -3.78 8.95
C TYR A 137 -4.03 -5.26 9.20
N GLU A 138 -3.75 -6.03 8.13
CA GLU A 138 -3.32 -7.43 8.24
C GLU A 138 -1.87 -7.58 8.74
N VAL A 139 -1.01 -6.60 8.44
CA VAL A 139 0.43 -6.70 8.68
C VAL A 139 0.94 -5.77 9.78
N VAL A 140 0.23 -4.69 10.09
CA VAL A 140 0.68 -3.63 11.00
C VAL A 140 1.08 -4.16 12.37
N LYS A 141 0.29 -5.07 12.95
CA LYS A 141 0.54 -5.63 14.29
C LYS A 141 1.88 -6.35 14.40
N GLU A 142 2.32 -6.99 13.35
CA GLU A 142 3.61 -7.67 13.31
C GLU A 142 4.73 -6.75 12.83
N ALA A 143 4.44 -5.81 11.94
CA ALA A 143 5.42 -4.86 11.45
C ALA A 143 5.98 -3.97 12.57
N VAL A 144 5.11 -3.44 13.45
CA VAL A 144 5.53 -2.57 14.57
C VAL A 144 6.35 -3.27 15.66
N LYS A 145 6.36 -4.60 15.69
CA LYS A 145 7.18 -5.40 16.60
C LYS A 145 8.59 -5.67 16.05
N GLN A 146 8.81 -5.45 14.76
CA GLN A 146 10.09 -5.73 14.13
C GLN A 146 11.15 -4.70 14.56
N PRO A 147 12.42 -5.12 14.74
CA PRO A 147 13.51 -4.20 15.10
C PRO A 147 13.64 -3.03 14.10
N GLY A 148 13.41 -3.28 12.81
CA GLY A 148 13.48 -2.26 11.78
C GLY A 148 12.50 -1.10 11.99
N TYR A 149 11.31 -1.33 12.56
CA TYR A 149 10.39 -0.25 12.92
C TYR A 149 10.91 0.60 14.09
N ALA A 150 11.44 -0.05 15.13
CA ALA A 150 12.04 0.68 16.25
C ALA A 150 13.20 1.57 15.78
N MET A 151 14.01 1.10 14.82
CA MET A 151 15.08 1.89 14.22
C MET A 151 14.55 3.09 13.40
N TRP A 152 13.47 2.93 12.64
CA TRP A 152 12.82 4.06 11.96
C TRP A 152 12.44 5.15 12.97
N LYS A 153 11.84 4.76 14.09
CA LYS A 153 11.44 5.69 15.15
C LYS A 153 12.64 6.34 15.84
N GLU A 154 13.68 5.56 16.13
CA GLU A 154 14.86 6.05 16.86
C GLU A 154 15.71 6.99 16.03
N TYR A 155 15.93 6.63 14.75
CA TYR A 155 16.92 7.33 13.91
C TYR A 155 16.32 8.33 12.94
N CYS A 156 15.06 8.19 12.59
CA CYS A 156 14.44 9.01 11.54
C CYS A 156 13.38 9.98 12.05
N TYR A 157 13.07 9.99 13.35
CA TYR A 157 12.14 10.98 13.91
C TYR A 157 12.86 12.30 14.21
N PRO A 158 12.27 13.47 13.87
CA PRO A 158 11.18 13.65 12.91
C PRO A 158 11.71 13.69 11.46
N SER A 159 11.17 12.85 10.60
CA SER A 159 11.46 12.92 9.16
C SER A 159 10.22 12.55 8.37
N ILE A 160 10.11 13.04 7.13
CA ILE A 160 8.98 12.76 6.25
C ILE A 160 8.82 11.24 5.99
N LEU A 161 9.91 10.48 5.96
CA LEU A 161 9.85 9.02 5.74
C LEU A 161 9.27 8.30 6.95
N TYR A 162 9.65 8.73 8.18
CA TYR A 162 9.08 8.17 9.38
C TYR A 162 7.62 8.55 9.55
N GLU A 163 7.28 9.82 9.35
CA GLU A 163 5.89 10.31 9.41
C GLU A 163 4.99 9.57 8.41
N TYR A 164 5.49 9.29 7.21
CA TYR A 164 4.77 8.51 6.22
C TYR A 164 4.47 7.07 6.69
N LEU A 165 5.42 6.41 7.35
CA LEU A 165 5.17 5.10 7.97
C LEU A 165 4.13 5.17 9.09
N GLU A 166 4.19 6.21 9.92
CA GLU A 166 3.20 6.42 10.99
C GLU A 166 1.79 6.61 10.41
N TYR A 167 1.64 7.38 9.33
CA TYR A 167 0.34 7.53 8.65
C TYR A 167 -0.20 6.18 8.16
N ILE A 168 0.63 5.33 7.56
CA ILE A 168 0.20 3.97 7.16
C ILE A 168 -0.25 3.16 8.39
N ILE A 169 0.46 3.27 9.51
CA ILE A 169 0.17 2.53 10.74
C ILE A 169 -1.12 3.02 11.39
N GLU A 170 -1.29 4.33 11.52
CA GLU A 170 -2.48 4.95 12.10
C GLU A 170 -3.73 4.67 11.27
N ASP A 171 -3.57 4.64 9.95
CA ASP A 171 -4.64 4.37 8.99
C ASP A 171 -4.95 2.88 8.84
N ALA A 172 -4.13 1.97 9.36
CA ALA A 172 -4.28 0.53 9.24
C ALA A 172 -5.37 -0.05 10.17
N VAL A 173 -6.58 0.52 10.12
CA VAL A 173 -7.68 0.21 11.05
C VAL A 173 -8.70 -0.78 10.48
N GLN A 174 -8.76 -0.96 9.17
CA GLN A 174 -9.78 -1.78 8.49
C GLN A 174 -9.33 -2.30 7.12
N ASP A 175 -10.17 -3.15 6.52
CA ASP A 175 -10.06 -3.54 5.11
C ASP A 175 -10.63 -2.43 4.22
N TYR A 176 -9.79 -1.81 3.41
CA TYR A 176 -10.20 -0.75 2.47
C TYR A 176 -10.71 -1.30 1.12
N ASN A 177 -11.00 -2.59 1.04
CA ASN A 177 -11.48 -3.22 -0.18
C ASN A 177 -13.00 -3.39 -0.24
N VAL A 178 -13.70 -3.09 0.85
CA VAL A 178 -15.17 -3.21 0.93
C VAL A 178 -15.74 -2.04 1.71
N LEU A 179 -16.73 -1.35 1.15
CA LEU A 179 -17.42 -0.23 1.78
C LEU A 179 -18.91 -0.28 1.44
N SER A 180 -19.76 -0.20 2.45
CA SER A 180 -21.21 0.07 2.32
C SER A 180 -21.48 1.51 2.71
N MET A 181 -22.19 2.24 1.84
CA MET A 181 -22.48 3.66 2.01
C MET A 181 -24.01 3.83 2.04
N GLU A 182 -24.51 4.26 3.19
CA GLU A 182 -25.91 4.61 3.42
C GLU A 182 -26.13 6.11 3.24
#